data_523bf7f1a6af63a055deb8f3f0ea87e8
#
_entry.id   523bf7f1a6af63a055deb8f3f0ea87e8
#
_cell.length_a   1.000
_cell.length_b   1.000
_cell.length_c   1.000
_cell.angle_alpha   90.00
_cell.angle_beta   90.00
_cell.angle_gamma   90.00
#
_symmetry.space_group_name_H-M   'P 1'
#
loop_
_entity.id
_entity.type
_entity.pdbx_description
1 polymer ?
#
loop_
_entity_poly.entity_id
_entity_poly.type
_entity_poly.pdbx_seq_one_letter_code
_entity_poly.pdbx_strand_id
1 'polypeptide(L)'
;MSAAFVIGSIAIKDAAKWDAYRAQVPATIAPWQGEVLVRGTKLAALSGDVGHTDTVVIRFPSAEALRGWHDSPAYQALLPLRREAAEVTLVAYQA
;
A
#
# COMPACT_ATOMS: atom_id res chain seq x y z
N MET A 1 -3.21 -23.17 0.29
CA MET A 1 -2.34 -22.03 -0.02
C MET A 1 -2.83 -20.82 0.74
N SER A 2 -1.90 -20.10 1.34
CA SER A 2 -2.24 -18.95 2.18
C SER A 2 -2.15 -17.67 1.38
N ALA A 3 -3.18 -16.85 1.49
CA ALA A 3 -3.12 -15.48 0.97
C ALA A 3 -2.13 -14.66 1.79
N ALA A 4 -1.62 -13.61 1.18
CA ALA A 4 -0.76 -12.64 1.85
C ALA A 4 -1.36 -11.24 1.71
N PHE A 5 -1.12 -10.41 2.70
CA PHE A 5 -1.72 -9.07 2.77
C PHE A 5 -0.63 -8.03 3.02
N VAL A 6 -0.74 -6.91 2.33
CA VAL A 6 0.03 -5.71 2.65
C VAL A 6 -0.90 -4.76 3.37
N ILE A 7 -0.47 -4.29 4.54
CA ILE A 7 -1.15 -3.21 5.24
C ILE A 7 -0.26 -1.98 5.15
N GLY A 8 -0.77 -0.95 4.51
CA GLY A 8 -0.10 0.33 4.36
C GLY A 8 -0.66 1.32 5.36
N SER A 9 0.24 1.95 6.12
CA SER A 9 -0.08 3.05 7.02
C SER A 9 0.52 4.32 6.43
N ILE A 10 -0.31 5.36 6.23
CA ILE A 10 0.02 6.47 5.37
C ILE A 10 -0.22 7.79 6.10
N ALA A 11 0.80 8.68 6.08
CA ALA A 11 0.65 10.07 6.48
C ALA A 11 0.95 10.93 5.26
N ILE A 12 -0.08 11.54 4.69
CA ILE A 12 0.03 12.30 3.44
C ILE A 12 0.73 13.63 3.71
N LYS A 13 1.76 13.94 2.91
CA LYS A 13 2.50 15.20 2.96
C LYS A 13 2.09 16.15 1.83
N ASP A 14 1.80 15.59 0.66
CA ASP A 14 1.45 16.34 -0.55
C ASP A 14 0.30 15.60 -1.24
N ALA A 15 -0.89 16.16 -1.14
CA ALA A 15 -2.10 15.50 -1.63
C ALA A 15 -2.08 15.30 -3.14
N ALA A 16 -1.56 16.25 -3.92
CA ALA A 16 -1.50 16.13 -5.37
C ALA A 16 -0.55 15.02 -5.81
N LYS A 17 0.62 14.94 -5.16
CA LYS A 17 1.58 13.87 -5.43
C LYS A 17 1.04 12.52 -4.98
N TRP A 18 0.34 12.49 -3.86
CA TRP A 18 -0.30 11.27 -3.39
C TRP A 18 -1.33 10.74 -4.38
N ASP A 19 -2.17 11.62 -4.92
CA ASP A 19 -3.15 11.24 -5.94
C ASP A 19 -2.47 10.70 -7.20
N ALA A 20 -1.37 11.32 -7.63
CA ALA A 20 -0.60 10.85 -8.78
C ALA A 20 0.02 9.47 -8.52
N TYR A 21 0.58 9.24 -7.35
CA TYR A 21 1.12 7.94 -6.95
C TYR A 21 0.01 6.90 -6.90
N ARG A 22 -1.07 7.19 -6.19
CA ARG A 22 -2.18 6.25 -5.99
C ARG A 22 -2.82 5.82 -7.30
N ALA A 23 -2.90 6.72 -8.28
CA ALA A 23 -3.49 6.41 -9.58
C ALA A 23 -2.68 5.38 -10.37
N GLN A 24 -1.38 5.25 -10.10
CA GLN A 24 -0.49 4.35 -10.82
C GLN A 24 -0.33 2.97 -10.16
N VAL A 25 -0.71 2.84 -8.91
CA VAL A 25 -0.52 1.59 -8.15
C VAL A 25 -1.32 0.42 -8.72
N PRO A 26 -2.61 0.57 -9.11
CA PRO A 26 -3.38 -0.58 -9.63
C PRO A 26 -2.73 -1.30 -10.80
N ALA A 27 -2.11 -0.57 -11.72
CA ALA A 27 -1.43 -1.18 -12.86
C ALA A 27 -0.21 -2.00 -12.44
N THR A 28 0.44 -1.66 -11.32
CA THR A 28 1.57 -2.43 -10.81
C THR A 28 1.15 -3.70 -10.10
N ILE A 29 -0.05 -3.72 -9.54
CA ILE A 29 -0.60 -4.84 -8.76
C ILE A 29 -1.19 -5.92 -9.66
N ALA A 30 -1.83 -5.51 -10.76
CA ALA A 30 -2.59 -6.41 -11.62
C ALA A 30 -1.80 -7.63 -12.12
N PRO A 31 -0.54 -7.50 -12.57
CA PRO A 31 0.23 -8.68 -13.02
C PRO A 31 0.47 -9.72 -11.92
N TRP A 32 0.36 -9.32 -10.66
CA TRP A 32 0.60 -10.18 -9.50
C TRP A 32 -0.70 -10.65 -8.85
N GLN A 33 -1.83 -10.38 -9.51
CA GLN A 33 -3.18 -10.76 -9.04
C GLN A 33 -3.51 -10.15 -7.67
N GLY A 34 -2.99 -8.97 -7.41
CA GLY A 34 -3.29 -8.23 -6.20
C GLY A 34 -4.66 -7.57 -6.27
N GLU A 35 -5.27 -7.40 -5.11
CA GLU A 35 -6.60 -6.81 -4.97
C GLU A 35 -6.61 -5.85 -3.80
N VAL A 36 -7.00 -4.60 -4.03
CA VAL A 36 -7.18 -3.63 -2.95
C VAL A 36 -8.50 -3.95 -2.25
N LEU A 37 -8.42 -4.38 -1.00
CA LEU A 37 -9.60 -4.72 -0.21
C LEU A 37 -10.18 -3.52 0.50
N VAL A 38 -9.33 -2.68 1.06
CA VAL A 38 -9.73 -1.51 1.84
C VAL A 38 -8.80 -0.37 1.53
N ARG A 39 -9.37 0.81 1.38
CA ARG A 39 -8.64 2.06 1.34
C ARG A 39 -9.47 3.07 2.09
N GLY A 40 -8.92 3.65 3.13
CA GLY A 40 -9.72 4.53 3.95
C GLY A 40 -8.91 5.53 4.75
N THR A 41 -9.63 6.54 5.22
CA THR A 41 -9.11 7.55 6.13
C THR A 41 -9.47 7.15 7.56
N LYS A 42 -8.56 7.40 8.48
CA LYS A 42 -8.79 7.07 9.90
C LYS A 42 -10.05 7.77 10.41
N LEU A 43 -10.99 6.98 10.92
CA LEU A 43 -12.20 7.48 11.53
C LEU A 43 -11.94 7.92 12.98
N ALA A 44 -11.30 7.03 13.75
CA ALA A 44 -11.00 7.27 15.16
C ALA A 44 -9.95 6.28 15.65
N ALA A 45 -9.14 6.70 16.61
CA ALA A 45 -8.30 5.79 17.36
C ALA A 45 -9.13 5.26 18.52
N LEU A 46 -9.52 3.99 18.47
CA LEU A 46 -10.35 3.37 19.50
C LEU A 46 -9.54 3.01 20.74
N SER A 47 -8.29 2.63 20.57
CA SER A 47 -7.33 2.34 21.63
C SER A 47 -5.95 2.63 21.10
N GLY A 48 -5.16 3.34 21.88
CA GLY A 48 -3.84 3.76 21.45
C GLY A 48 -3.92 4.77 20.32
N ASP A 49 -2.77 5.21 19.84
CA ASP A 49 -2.70 6.14 18.73
C ASP A 49 -1.56 5.73 17.81
N VAL A 50 -1.75 5.97 16.50
CA VAL A 50 -0.76 5.74 15.47
C VAL A 50 -0.63 7.01 14.64
N GLY A 51 0.58 7.35 14.25
CA GLY A 51 0.88 8.62 13.60
C GLY A 51 0.49 8.72 12.13
N HIS A 52 -0.48 7.93 11.65
CA HIS A 52 -0.93 7.98 10.27
C HIS A 52 -2.42 8.30 10.19
N THR A 53 -2.84 8.82 9.02
CA THR A 53 -4.23 9.22 8.80
C THR A 53 -4.98 8.28 7.87
N ASP A 54 -4.28 7.58 7.00
CA ASP A 54 -4.88 6.74 5.98
C ASP A 54 -4.32 5.33 6.03
N THR A 55 -5.08 4.38 5.51
CA THR A 55 -4.64 2.99 5.41
C THR A 55 -5.07 2.37 4.09
N VAL A 56 -4.32 1.34 3.67
CA VAL A 56 -4.69 0.51 2.53
C VAL A 56 -4.38 -0.94 2.88
N VAL A 57 -5.27 -1.84 2.47
CA VAL A 57 -5.04 -3.28 2.60
C VAL A 57 -5.11 -3.89 1.21
N ILE A 58 -4.05 -4.57 0.80
CA ILE A 58 -3.95 -5.23 -0.50
C ILE A 58 -3.76 -6.72 -0.26
N ARG A 59 -4.59 -7.54 -0.90
CA ARG A 59 -4.48 -8.99 -0.83
C ARG A 59 -3.76 -9.52 -2.07
N PHE A 60 -2.85 -10.46 -1.85
CA PHE A 60 -2.21 -11.22 -2.92
C PHE A 60 -2.48 -12.71 -2.73
N PRO A 61 -2.48 -13.52 -3.81
CA PRO A 61 -2.75 -14.96 -3.70
C PRO A 61 -1.69 -15.72 -2.91
N SER A 62 -0.49 -15.16 -2.79
CA SER A 62 0.63 -15.81 -2.09
C SER A 62 1.65 -14.78 -1.61
N ALA A 63 2.52 -15.20 -0.69
CA ALA A 63 3.66 -14.39 -0.27
C ALA A 63 4.62 -14.11 -1.43
N GLU A 64 4.78 -15.08 -2.34
CA GLU A 64 5.64 -14.91 -3.51
C GLU A 64 5.13 -13.80 -4.43
N ALA A 65 3.82 -13.78 -4.68
CA ALA A 65 3.21 -12.73 -5.51
C ALA A 65 3.36 -11.36 -4.85
N LEU A 66 3.16 -11.26 -3.53
CA LEU A 66 3.33 -10.02 -2.79
C LEU A 66 4.76 -9.50 -2.90
N ARG A 67 5.74 -10.36 -2.66
CA ARG A 67 7.16 -9.98 -2.75
C ARG A 67 7.54 -9.62 -4.18
N GLY A 68 7.04 -10.36 -5.15
CA GLY A 68 7.28 -10.08 -6.56
C GLY A 68 6.74 -8.71 -6.97
N TRP A 69 5.55 -8.36 -6.51
CA TRP A 69 4.97 -7.04 -6.74
C TRP A 69 5.86 -5.94 -6.15
N HIS A 70 6.20 -6.04 -4.87
CA HIS A 70 6.98 -5.02 -4.19
C HIS A 70 8.34 -4.82 -4.86
N ASP A 71 8.99 -5.90 -5.27
CA ASP A 71 10.32 -5.87 -5.89
C ASP A 71 10.25 -5.58 -7.39
N SER A 72 9.06 -5.51 -7.98
CA SER A 72 8.92 -5.31 -9.42
C SER A 72 9.47 -3.94 -9.84
N PRO A 73 10.07 -3.85 -11.04
CA PRO A 73 10.53 -2.56 -11.56
C PRO A 73 9.41 -1.54 -11.66
N ALA A 74 8.19 -1.97 -12.00
CA ALA A 74 7.03 -1.09 -12.12
C ALA A 74 6.70 -0.41 -10.79
N TYR A 75 6.67 -1.18 -9.68
CA TYR A 75 6.39 -0.59 -8.38
C TYR A 75 7.57 0.21 -7.84
N GLN A 76 8.77 -0.33 -7.97
CA GLN A 76 9.98 0.36 -7.50
C GLN A 76 10.16 1.73 -8.15
N ALA A 77 9.73 1.88 -9.41
CA ALA A 77 9.79 3.16 -10.11
C ALA A 77 8.90 4.23 -9.47
N LEU A 78 7.90 3.86 -8.68
CA LEU A 78 7.01 4.80 -8.01
C LEU A 78 7.55 5.29 -6.66
N LEU A 79 8.61 4.68 -6.11
CA LEU A 79 9.09 5.00 -4.78
C LEU A 79 9.55 6.46 -4.63
N PRO A 80 10.26 7.08 -5.59
CA PRO A 80 10.60 8.49 -5.46
C PRO A 80 9.38 9.39 -5.28
N LEU A 81 8.34 9.17 -6.09
CA LEU A 81 7.09 9.92 -5.98
C LEU A 81 6.40 9.65 -4.65
N ARG A 82 6.35 8.38 -4.21
CA ARG A 82 5.75 8.00 -2.93
C ARG A 82 6.43 8.72 -1.76
N ARG A 83 7.75 8.79 -1.75
CA ARG A 83 8.50 9.45 -0.68
C ARG A 83 8.22 10.94 -0.60
N GLU A 84 8.01 11.59 -1.73
CA GLU A 84 7.63 13.00 -1.77
C GLU A 84 6.17 13.21 -1.36
N ALA A 85 5.31 12.24 -1.66
CA ALA A 85 3.87 12.34 -1.45
C ALA A 85 3.45 12.08 -0.01
N ALA A 86 4.10 11.15 0.68
CA ALA A 86 3.67 10.68 1.99
C ALA A 86 4.76 9.93 2.73
N GLU A 87 4.57 9.80 4.04
CA GLU A 87 5.28 8.81 4.84
C GLU A 87 4.43 7.53 4.83
N VAL A 88 5.00 6.45 4.31
CA VAL A 88 4.29 5.20 4.12
C VAL A 88 5.05 4.08 4.80
N THR A 89 4.35 3.28 5.59
CA THR A 89 4.84 2.03 6.14
C THR A 89 4.04 0.90 5.53
N LEU A 90 4.72 -0.02 4.84
CA LEU A 90 4.10 -1.20 4.28
C LEU A 90 4.58 -2.42 5.05
N VAL A 91 3.64 -3.16 5.62
CA VAL A 91 3.94 -4.39 6.36
C VAL A 91 3.18 -5.54 5.73
N ALA A 92 3.89 -6.64 5.48
CA ALA A 92 3.32 -7.83 4.88
C ALA A 92 2.91 -8.82 5.96
N TYR A 93 1.73 -9.40 5.80
CA TYR A 93 1.19 -10.43 6.70
C TYR A 93 0.76 -11.64 5.88
N GLN A 94 0.82 -12.79 6.49
CA GLN A 94 0.33 -14.02 5.89
C GLN A 94 -0.76 -14.63 6.78
N ALA A 95 -1.88 -14.95 6.18
CA ALA A 95 -2.99 -15.56 6.90
C ALA A 95 -3.03 -17.09 6.72
#